data_ad74d0aae24c4f84cde8a34231fc937e
#
_entry.id   ad74d0aae24c4f84cde8a34231fc937e
#
_cell.length_a   1.000
_cell.length_b   1.000
_cell.length_c   1.000
_cell.angle_alpha   90.00
_cell.angle_beta   90.00
_cell.angle_gamma   90.00
#
_symmetry.space_group_name_H-M   'P 1'
#
loop_
_entity.id
_entity.type
_entity.pdbx_description
1 polymer ?
#
loop_
_entity_poly.entity_id
_entity_poly.type
_entity_poly.pdbx_seq_one_letter_code
_entity_poly.pdbx_strand_id
1 'polypeptide(L)'
;MSETKSIKPDLDDSKKKFDVGSWLIPIIAVLVALFVGGILIKLQGLDPIVAYRSLFKSAFGSLEGIGVTLAKATPLVLAGLAVAVGLRAGLFNIGAQGQLLSGALAAAWAGVTFDGLPGFIHIPVALIIGAFFGSLVAAISGLLKAYRGVHEVITTIMLNSIVMAIADYLASGRLREPGQFLTRTSEISEEARLPFFGSFPSGFFFAVFLGVFIWWVLGRTTSGFRIETVGRNRHAAWYSGIPVKRTVVSAMVISGAIAGLGGAIETLGITYRYEPAFNLGLGFDGITIALLGRVHPIGIIPGAILIGGMRAGAATMQFDAGVAPEIVDLLMALILLFVTAPLITRFFKNSSNKSMTSGWGN
;
A
#
# COMPACT_ATOMS: atom_id res chain seq x y z
N MET A 1 -42.57 -0.72 -42.33
CA MET A 1 -42.06 -1.93 -41.67
C MET A 1 -40.61 -1.72 -41.40
N SER A 2 -40.26 -1.30 -40.19
CA SER A 2 -38.88 -1.05 -39.74
C SER A 2 -38.43 -2.26 -38.92
N GLU A 3 -37.40 -2.94 -39.39
CA GLU A 3 -36.80 -4.08 -38.70
C GLU A 3 -36.14 -3.59 -37.40
N THR A 4 -36.71 -3.98 -36.29
CA THR A 4 -36.12 -3.87 -34.96
C THR A 4 -34.94 -4.86 -34.84
N LYS A 5 -33.73 -4.39 -35.04
CA LYS A 5 -32.52 -5.14 -34.69
C LYS A 5 -32.53 -5.45 -33.19
N SER A 6 -32.84 -6.71 -32.84
CA SER A 6 -32.73 -7.21 -31.47
C SER A 6 -31.25 -7.17 -31.03
N ILE A 7 -30.90 -6.29 -30.11
CA ILE A 7 -29.62 -6.32 -29.41
C ILE A 7 -29.70 -7.54 -28.48
N LYS A 8 -29.12 -8.66 -28.90
CA LYS A 8 -28.85 -9.77 -27.98
C LYS A 8 -27.79 -9.33 -27.00
N PRO A 9 -28.02 -9.39 -25.67
CA PRO A 9 -26.95 -9.19 -24.71
C PRO A 9 -25.96 -10.35 -24.87
N ASP A 10 -24.70 -9.99 -25.06
CA ASP A 10 -23.59 -10.93 -25.13
C ASP A 10 -23.37 -11.52 -23.72
N LEU A 11 -24.00 -12.69 -23.45
CA LEU A 11 -24.00 -13.36 -22.14
C LEU A 11 -22.78 -14.29 -21.95
N ASP A 12 -21.72 -14.15 -22.78
CA ASP A 12 -20.57 -15.06 -22.76
C ASP A 12 -19.33 -14.50 -22.04
N ASP A 13 -19.52 -13.63 -21.04
CA ASP A 13 -18.42 -13.10 -20.21
C ASP A 13 -18.22 -13.86 -18.88
N SER A 14 -18.79 -15.08 -18.75
CA SER A 14 -18.74 -15.87 -17.51
C SER A 14 -17.49 -16.76 -17.34
N LYS A 15 -16.58 -16.79 -18.31
CA LYS A 15 -15.28 -17.47 -18.21
C LYS A 15 -14.14 -16.45 -18.31
N LYS A 16 -13.90 -15.67 -17.26
CA LYS A 16 -12.57 -15.04 -17.10
C LYS A 16 -11.54 -16.15 -16.97
N LYS A 17 -11.07 -16.67 -18.12
CA LYS A 17 -9.81 -17.41 -18.19
C LYS A 17 -8.78 -16.56 -17.47
N PHE A 18 -8.02 -17.18 -16.59
CA PHE A 18 -6.84 -16.59 -15.95
C PHE A 18 -5.95 -16.08 -17.09
N ASP A 19 -6.06 -14.79 -17.39
CA ASP A 19 -5.38 -14.18 -18.53
C ASP A 19 -3.91 -14.05 -18.17
N VAL A 20 -3.15 -15.09 -18.48
CA VAL A 20 -1.69 -15.17 -18.25
C VAL A 20 -0.99 -13.95 -18.84
N GLY A 21 -1.47 -13.45 -20.00
CA GLY A 21 -0.95 -12.23 -20.63
C GLY A 21 -1.04 -11.00 -19.72
N SER A 22 -2.04 -10.98 -18.85
CA SER A 22 -2.22 -9.84 -17.95
C SER A 22 -1.17 -9.76 -16.83
N TRP A 23 -0.60 -10.88 -16.40
CA TRP A 23 0.45 -10.92 -15.36
C TRP A 23 1.88 -10.70 -15.92
N LEU A 24 2.05 -10.81 -17.24
CA LEU A 24 3.31 -10.49 -17.89
C LEU A 24 3.66 -9.00 -17.84
N ILE A 25 2.66 -8.11 -17.83
CA ILE A 25 2.89 -6.65 -17.82
C ILE A 25 3.70 -6.21 -16.60
N PRO A 26 3.33 -6.55 -15.34
CA PRO A 26 4.15 -6.22 -14.18
C PRO A 26 5.57 -6.79 -14.23
N ILE A 27 5.72 -8.02 -14.69
CA ILE A 27 7.03 -8.67 -14.80
C ILE A 27 7.93 -7.93 -15.80
N ILE A 28 7.39 -7.62 -16.99
CA ILE A 28 8.11 -6.85 -18.01
C ILE A 28 8.48 -5.47 -17.47
N ALA A 29 7.55 -4.80 -16.78
CA ALA A 29 7.80 -3.49 -16.19
C ALA A 29 8.98 -3.51 -15.20
N VAL A 30 9.04 -4.54 -14.33
CA VAL A 30 10.16 -4.72 -13.38
C VAL A 30 11.47 -4.97 -14.13
N LEU A 31 11.47 -5.86 -15.15
CA LEU A 31 12.68 -6.16 -15.92
C LEU A 31 13.20 -4.93 -16.67
N VAL A 32 12.31 -4.13 -17.27
CA VAL A 32 12.67 -2.87 -17.94
C VAL A 32 13.21 -1.86 -16.95
N ALA A 33 12.59 -1.73 -15.78
CA ALA A 33 13.06 -0.83 -14.72
C ALA A 33 14.48 -1.23 -14.23
N LEU A 34 14.72 -2.52 -14.00
CA LEU A 34 16.05 -3.02 -13.63
C LEU A 34 17.07 -2.79 -14.74
N PHE A 35 16.68 -2.97 -16.00
CA PHE A 35 17.57 -2.70 -17.15
C PHE A 35 17.95 -1.21 -17.23
N VAL A 36 16.97 -0.30 -17.14
CA VAL A 36 17.21 1.15 -17.14
C VAL A 36 18.05 1.55 -15.93
N GLY A 37 17.73 1.03 -14.74
CA GLY A 37 18.52 1.24 -13.51
C GLY A 37 19.95 0.76 -13.66
N GLY A 38 20.17 -0.40 -14.31
CA GLY A 38 21.50 -0.90 -14.64
C GLY A 38 22.31 0.04 -15.55
N ILE A 39 21.65 0.66 -16.56
CA ILE A 39 22.28 1.68 -17.39
C ILE A 39 22.68 2.87 -16.54
N LEU A 40 21.82 3.35 -15.64
CA LEU A 40 22.09 4.50 -14.76
C LEU A 40 23.26 4.22 -13.82
N ILE A 41 23.34 3.01 -13.24
CA ILE A 41 24.48 2.57 -12.41
C ILE A 41 25.76 2.58 -13.26
N LYS A 42 25.71 2.09 -14.48
CA LYS A 42 26.87 2.06 -15.38
C LYS A 42 27.34 3.45 -15.78
N LEU A 43 26.42 4.40 -15.98
CA LEU A 43 26.74 5.80 -16.29
C LEU A 43 27.45 6.51 -15.11
N GLN A 44 27.23 6.05 -13.88
CA GLN A 44 27.95 6.50 -12.70
C GLN A 44 29.37 5.90 -12.57
N GLY A 45 29.80 5.08 -13.51
CA GLY A 45 31.09 4.39 -13.49
C GLY A 45 31.11 3.13 -12.61
N LEU A 46 29.97 2.69 -12.09
CA LEU A 46 29.82 1.52 -11.22
C LEU A 46 29.42 0.26 -12.00
N ASP A 47 29.58 -0.91 -11.39
CA ASP A 47 29.22 -2.18 -12.01
C ASP A 47 27.80 -2.62 -11.60
N PRO A 48 26.81 -2.59 -12.55
CA PRO A 48 25.44 -2.98 -12.25
C PRO A 48 25.29 -4.47 -11.91
N ILE A 49 26.20 -5.34 -12.40
CA ILE A 49 26.12 -6.79 -12.12
C ILE A 49 26.50 -7.04 -10.67
N VAL A 50 27.58 -6.40 -10.18
CA VAL A 50 27.99 -6.45 -8.77
C VAL A 50 26.87 -5.90 -7.90
N ALA A 51 26.31 -4.73 -8.25
CA ALA A 51 25.26 -4.07 -7.51
C ALA A 51 24.02 -4.98 -7.34
N TYR A 52 23.46 -5.48 -8.43
CA TYR A 52 22.27 -6.34 -8.37
C TYR A 52 22.55 -7.70 -7.73
N ARG A 53 23.73 -8.29 -7.96
CA ARG A 53 24.11 -9.52 -7.29
C ARG A 53 24.17 -9.35 -5.77
N SER A 54 24.78 -8.28 -5.28
CA SER A 54 24.86 -7.98 -3.84
C SER A 54 23.47 -7.72 -3.26
N LEU A 55 22.63 -6.93 -3.95
CA LEU A 55 21.26 -6.65 -3.55
C LEU A 55 20.44 -7.93 -3.39
N PHE A 56 20.36 -8.76 -4.44
CA PHE A 56 19.53 -9.96 -4.41
C PHE A 56 20.12 -11.07 -3.53
N LYS A 57 21.44 -11.19 -3.44
CA LYS A 57 22.10 -12.14 -2.54
C LYS A 57 21.85 -11.80 -1.08
N SER A 58 21.90 -10.52 -0.70
CA SER A 58 21.57 -10.06 0.65
C SER A 58 20.10 -10.29 0.99
N ALA A 59 19.19 -10.00 0.03
CA ALA A 59 17.75 -10.11 0.25
C ALA A 59 17.25 -11.55 0.34
N PHE A 60 17.80 -12.47 -0.50
CA PHE A 60 17.24 -13.81 -0.70
C PHE A 60 18.26 -14.94 -0.55
N GLY A 61 19.54 -14.63 -0.33
CA GLY A 61 20.62 -15.64 -0.29
C GLY A 61 20.77 -16.37 1.05
N SER A 62 20.08 -15.97 2.10
CA SER A 62 20.10 -16.61 3.42
C SER A 62 18.73 -16.54 4.08
N LEU A 63 18.49 -17.40 5.09
CA LEU A 63 17.25 -17.35 5.87
C LEU A 63 17.08 -16.03 6.63
N GLU A 64 18.18 -15.47 7.11
CA GLU A 64 18.18 -14.14 7.75
C GLU A 64 17.83 -13.04 6.75
N GLY A 65 18.44 -13.05 5.55
CA GLY A 65 18.12 -12.10 4.48
C GLY A 65 16.65 -12.17 4.05
N ILE A 66 16.10 -13.38 3.94
CA ILE A 66 14.67 -13.58 3.69
C ILE A 66 13.85 -13.01 4.85
N GLY A 67 14.25 -13.23 6.11
CA GLY A 67 13.59 -12.68 7.28
C GLY A 67 13.54 -11.15 7.25
N VAL A 68 14.65 -10.49 6.97
CA VAL A 68 14.74 -9.02 6.81
C VAL A 68 13.87 -8.55 5.63
N THR A 69 13.90 -9.27 4.52
CA THR A 69 13.04 -8.98 3.35
C THR A 69 11.57 -9.03 3.72
N LEU A 70 11.13 -10.07 4.44
CA LEU A 70 9.73 -10.20 4.87
C LEU A 70 9.36 -9.15 5.92
N ALA A 71 10.29 -8.76 6.80
CA ALA A 71 10.09 -7.66 7.73
C ALA A 71 9.82 -6.36 6.98
N LYS A 72 10.66 -6.01 6.00
CA LYS A 72 10.47 -4.81 5.16
C LYS A 72 9.24 -4.90 4.26
N ALA A 73 8.86 -6.09 3.80
CA ALA A 73 7.67 -6.31 2.99
C ALA A 73 6.35 -6.16 3.78
N THR A 74 6.35 -6.43 5.08
CA THR A 74 5.13 -6.46 5.91
C THR A 74 4.32 -5.16 5.86
N PRO A 75 4.86 -3.99 6.22
CA PRO A 75 4.14 -2.73 6.14
C PRO A 75 3.77 -2.37 4.69
N LEU A 76 4.58 -2.78 3.73
CA LEU A 76 4.35 -2.55 2.31
C LEU A 76 3.15 -3.36 1.77
N VAL A 77 2.96 -4.62 2.21
CA VAL A 77 1.74 -5.40 1.90
C VAL A 77 0.51 -4.66 2.40
N LEU A 78 0.54 -4.18 3.65
CA LEU A 78 -0.62 -3.52 4.27
C LEU A 78 -0.89 -2.15 3.64
N ALA A 79 0.14 -1.36 3.35
CA ALA A 79 -0.01 -0.11 2.60
C ALA A 79 -0.60 -0.36 1.19
N GLY A 80 -0.10 -1.37 0.47
CA GLY A 80 -0.64 -1.77 -0.83
C GLY A 80 -2.10 -2.23 -0.77
N LEU A 81 -2.46 -3.02 0.23
CA LEU A 81 -3.85 -3.44 0.46
C LEU A 81 -4.76 -2.27 0.78
N ALA A 82 -4.31 -1.32 1.61
CA ALA A 82 -5.04 -0.10 1.93
C ALA A 82 -5.37 0.70 0.67
N VAL A 83 -4.36 0.95 -0.16
CA VAL A 83 -4.54 1.65 -1.44
C VAL A 83 -5.46 0.87 -2.38
N ALA A 84 -5.30 -0.46 -2.46
CA ALA A 84 -6.14 -1.29 -3.32
C ALA A 84 -7.62 -1.26 -2.96
N VAL A 85 -7.96 -1.27 -1.67
CA VAL A 85 -9.36 -1.13 -1.20
C VAL A 85 -9.94 0.22 -1.63
N GLY A 86 -9.18 1.30 -1.48
CA GLY A 86 -9.57 2.64 -1.97
C GLY A 86 -9.83 2.63 -3.48
N LEU A 87 -8.89 2.13 -4.28
CA LEU A 87 -8.99 2.07 -5.73
C LEU A 87 -10.17 1.22 -6.22
N ARG A 88 -10.48 0.12 -5.53
CA ARG A 88 -11.68 -0.71 -5.81
C ARG A 88 -12.98 0.06 -5.60
N ALA A 89 -13.01 1.02 -4.67
CA ALA A 89 -14.14 1.93 -4.45
C ALA A 89 -14.16 3.14 -5.40
N GLY A 90 -13.22 3.22 -6.35
CA GLY A 90 -13.04 4.39 -7.21
C GLY A 90 -12.54 5.63 -6.46
N LEU A 91 -11.74 5.41 -5.41
CA LEU A 91 -11.15 6.44 -4.56
C LEU A 91 -9.64 6.31 -4.57
N PHE A 92 -8.94 7.42 -4.74
CA PHE A 92 -7.48 7.44 -4.72
C PHE A 92 -7.00 7.86 -3.32
N ASN A 93 -6.74 6.87 -2.44
CA ASN A 93 -6.27 7.14 -1.07
C ASN A 93 -4.74 7.35 -1.06
N ILE A 94 -4.30 8.60 -1.27
CA ILE A 94 -2.88 9.00 -1.09
C ILE A 94 -2.57 9.20 0.41
N GLY A 95 -3.60 9.22 1.26
CA GLY A 95 -3.49 9.38 2.71
C GLY A 95 -2.95 8.17 3.46
N ALA A 96 -2.67 7.07 2.77
CA ALA A 96 -2.13 5.87 3.41
C ALA A 96 -0.85 6.15 4.23
N GLN A 97 -0.05 7.15 3.85
CA GLN A 97 1.14 7.58 4.60
C GLN A 97 0.77 8.13 5.98
N GLY A 98 -0.13 9.11 6.06
CA GLY A 98 -0.56 9.69 7.35
C GLY A 98 -1.36 8.68 8.19
N GLN A 99 -2.16 7.83 7.56
CA GLN A 99 -2.92 6.77 8.23
C GLN A 99 -1.97 5.74 8.86
N LEU A 100 -0.89 5.37 8.17
CA LEU A 100 0.17 4.49 8.66
C LEU A 100 0.91 5.15 9.84
N LEU A 101 1.33 6.41 9.70
CA LEU A 101 2.02 7.14 10.76
C LEU A 101 1.16 7.31 12.02
N SER A 102 -0.13 7.62 11.86
CA SER A 102 -1.05 7.72 12.99
C SER A 102 -1.21 6.37 13.71
N GLY A 103 -1.27 5.27 12.95
CA GLY A 103 -1.32 3.92 13.49
C GLY A 103 -0.04 3.51 14.21
N ALA A 104 1.14 3.85 13.65
CA ALA A 104 2.44 3.59 14.24
C ALA A 104 2.60 4.32 15.59
N LEU A 105 2.30 5.63 15.62
CA LEU A 105 2.37 6.42 16.83
C LEU A 105 1.39 5.94 17.91
N ALA A 106 0.15 5.64 17.52
CA ALA A 106 -0.88 5.14 18.43
C ALA A 106 -0.52 3.77 19.01
N ALA A 107 0.05 2.88 18.21
CA ALA A 107 0.55 1.59 18.66
C ALA A 107 1.77 1.72 19.61
N ALA A 108 2.71 2.65 19.31
CA ALA A 108 3.81 2.97 20.22
C ALA A 108 3.29 3.49 21.56
N TRP A 109 2.34 4.44 21.52
CA TRP A 109 1.71 4.94 22.75
C TRP A 109 1.03 3.81 23.55
N ALA A 110 0.27 2.95 22.89
CA ALA A 110 -0.38 1.80 23.55
C ALA A 110 0.63 0.83 24.14
N GLY A 111 1.70 0.52 23.38
CA GLY A 111 2.76 -0.39 23.78
C GLY A 111 3.60 0.10 24.97
N VAL A 112 3.60 1.41 25.22
CA VAL A 112 4.26 2.01 26.41
C VAL A 112 3.27 2.15 27.58
N THR A 113 2.02 2.55 27.29
CA THR A 113 1.06 2.96 28.32
C THR A 113 0.41 1.78 29.03
N PHE A 114 0.15 0.68 28.32
CA PHE A 114 -0.49 -0.50 28.88
C PHE A 114 0.51 -1.54 29.40
N ASP A 115 1.65 -1.09 29.89
CA ASP A 115 2.64 -1.94 30.54
C ASP A 115 2.01 -2.82 31.64
N GLY A 116 2.47 -4.11 31.71
CA GLY A 116 1.89 -5.08 32.64
C GLY A 116 0.72 -5.90 32.08
N LEU A 117 0.20 -5.60 30.87
CA LEU A 117 -0.74 -6.50 30.20
C LEU A 117 0.01 -7.72 29.63
N PRO A 118 -0.56 -8.95 29.75
CA PRO A 118 0.02 -10.11 29.11
C PRO A 118 0.01 -9.97 27.59
N GLY A 119 1.07 -10.43 26.91
CA GLY A 119 1.29 -10.19 25.48
C GLY A 119 0.14 -10.59 24.55
N PHE A 120 -0.59 -11.67 24.89
CA PHE A 120 -1.75 -12.13 24.12
C PHE A 120 -2.96 -11.15 24.15
N ILE A 121 -2.98 -10.19 25.11
CA ILE A 121 -3.94 -9.07 25.16
C ILE A 121 -3.30 -7.78 24.66
N HIS A 122 -2.05 -7.52 25.06
CA HIS A 122 -1.37 -6.25 24.76
C HIS A 122 -1.21 -6.05 23.23
N ILE A 123 -0.72 -7.07 22.52
CA ILE A 123 -0.53 -7.01 21.06
C ILE A 123 -1.85 -6.72 20.34
N PRO A 124 -2.95 -7.50 20.52
CA PRO A 124 -4.23 -7.16 19.87
C PRO A 124 -4.77 -5.79 20.20
N VAL A 125 -4.64 -5.34 21.46
CA VAL A 125 -5.09 -4.00 21.88
C VAL A 125 -4.32 -2.93 21.14
N ALA A 126 -2.99 -3.01 21.09
CA ALA A 126 -2.16 -2.05 20.37
C ALA A 126 -2.44 -2.04 18.85
N LEU A 127 -2.65 -3.21 18.24
CA LEU A 127 -3.05 -3.32 16.83
C LEU A 127 -4.42 -2.70 16.55
N ILE A 128 -5.42 -2.93 17.40
CA ILE A 128 -6.75 -2.35 17.27
C ILE A 128 -6.70 -0.83 17.42
N ILE A 129 -5.91 -0.32 18.37
CA ILE A 129 -5.71 1.13 18.56
C ILE A 129 -5.04 1.73 17.32
N GLY A 130 -3.99 1.10 16.78
CA GLY A 130 -3.35 1.55 15.55
C GLY A 130 -4.29 1.56 14.34
N ALA A 131 -5.09 0.50 14.16
CA ALA A 131 -6.13 0.43 13.13
C ALA A 131 -7.18 1.52 13.30
N PHE A 132 -7.62 1.78 14.52
CA PHE A 132 -8.61 2.81 14.84
C PHE A 132 -8.12 4.21 14.47
N PHE A 133 -6.91 4.59 14.87
CA PHE A 133 -6.37 5.91 14.53
C PHE A 133 -6.11 6.07 13.03
N GLY A 134 -5.63 5.05 12.33
CA GLY A 134 -5.55 5.07 10.87
C GLY A 134 -6.92 5.23 10.21
N SER A 135 -7.95 4.53 10.71
CA SER A 135 -9.32 4.65 10.22
C SER A 135 -9.93 6.03 10.49
N LEU A 136 -9.62 6.65 11.62
CA LEU A 136 -10.10 7.98 11.99
C LEU A 136 -9.59 9.05 11.01
N VAL A 137 -8.31 9.02 10.68
CA VAL A 137 -7.71 9.92 9.67
C VAL A 137 -8.38 9.72 8.31
N ALA A 138 -8.59 8.47 7.90
CA ALA A 138 -9.24 8.16 6.62
C ALA A 138 -10.73 8.54 6.61
N ALA A 139 -11.43 8.44 7.74
CA ALA A 139 -12.83 8.81 7.88
C ALA A 139 -13.05 10.30 7.57
N ILE A 140 -12.13 11.18 7.95
CA ILE A 140 -12.21 12.61 7.67
C ILE A 140 -12.29 12.85 6.16
N SER A 141 -11.37 12.29 5.40
CA SER A 141 -11.35 12.43 3.93
C SER A 141 -12.56 11.75 3.27
N GLY A 142 -12.95 10.57 3.78
CA GLY A 142 -14.14 9.85 3.32
C GLY A 142 -15.44 10.62 3.51
N LEU A 143 -15.63 11.26 4.66
CA LEU A 143 -16.78 12.11 4.97
C LEU A 143 -16.81 13.37 4.10
N LEU A 144 -15.68 14.06 3.96
CA LEU A 144 -15.57 15.24 3.09
C LEU A 144 -15.89 14.88 1.63
N LYS A 145 -15.41 13.74 1.14
CA LYS A 145 -15.75 13.25 -0.21
C LYS A 145 -17.22 12.93 -0.36
N ALA A 146 -17.79 12.16 0.57
CA ALA A 146 -19.15 11.64 0.45
C ALA A 146 -20.24 12.71 0.63
N TYR A 147 -20.01 13.68 1.52
CA TYR A 147 -21.05 14.66 1.90
C TYR A 147 -20.80 16.05 1.35
N ARG A 148 -19.54 16.43 1.10
CA ARG A 148 -19.19 17.77 0.58
C ARG A 148 -18.65 17.75 -0.84
N GLY A 149 -18.42 16.56 -1.43
CA GLY A 149 -17.89 16.42 -2.78
C GLY A 149 -16.43 16.85 -2.96
N VAL A 150 -15.71 17.09 -1.86
CA VAL A 150 -14.28 17.49 -1.92
C VAL A 150 -13.46 16.39 -2.56
N HIS A 151 -12.43 16.77 -3.32
CA HIS A 151 -11.57 15.79 -3.99
C HIS A 151 -10.70 15.05 -2.97
N GLU A 152 -10.83 13.72 -2.91
CA GLU A 152 -10.17 12.86 -1.92
C GLU A 152 -8.65 12.96 -1.95
N VAL A 153 -8.06 13.12 -3.13
CA VAL A 153 -6.60 13.27 -3.30
C VAL A 153 -6.07 14.49 -2.52
N ILE A 154 -6.75 15.64 -2.65
CA ILE A 154 -6.33 16.88 -1.98
C ILE A 154 -6.45 16.71 -0.47
N THR A 155 -7.58 16.21 0.01
CA THR A 155 -7.82 16.06 1.45
C THR A 155 -6.88 15.05 2.08
N THR A 156 -6.57 13.95 1.39
CA THR A 156 -5.67 12.92 1.91
C THR A 156 -4.21 13.38 1.94
N ILE A 157 -3.75 14.13 0.94
CA ILE A 157 -2.40 14.73 0.95
C ILE A 157 -2.27 15.76 2.08
N MET A 158 -3.26 16.62 2.26
CA MET A 158 -3.23 17.61 3.36
C MET A 158 -3.23 16.91 4.73
N LEU A 159 -4.04 15.86 4.89
CA LEU A 159 -4.08 15.09 6.14
C LEU A 159 -2.73 14.39 6.43
N ASN A 160 -1.98 13.95 5.43
CA ASN A 160 -0.63 13.42 5.64
C ASN A 160 0.27 14.45 6.35
N SER A 161 0.27 15.69 5.85
CA SER A 161 1.09 16.77 6.45
C SER A 161 0.63 17.13 7.86
N ILE A 162 -0.68 17.16 8.09
CA ILE A 162 -1.25 17.45 9.42
C ILE A 162 -0.86 16.34 10.41
N VAL A 163 -1.06 15.07 10.02
CA VAL A 163 -0.72 13.93 10.88
C VAL A 163 0.77 13.89 11.18
N MET A 164 1.62 14.16 10.17
CA MET A 164 3.06 14.23 10.34
C MET A 164 3.45 15.29 11.37
N ALA A 165 2.91 16.50 11.25
CA ALA A 165 3.17 17.58 12.21
C ALA A 165 2.68 17.26 13.64
N ILE A 166 1.50 16.62 13.76
CA ILE A 166 0.99 16.17 15.07
C ILE A 166 1.88 15.08 15.66
N ALA A 167 2.30 14.11 14.83
CA ALA A 167 3.14 13.00 15.27
C ALA A 167 4.52 13.51 15.75
N ASP A 168 5.14 14.43 15.00
CA ASP A 168 6.40 15.07 15.37
C ASP A 168 6.26 15.87 16.67
N TYR A 169 5.18 16.62 16.82
CA TYR A 169 4.90 17.38 18.05
C TYR A 169 4.74 16.47 19.27
N LEU A 170 4.03 15.35 19.13
CA LEU A 170 3.82 14.40 20.23
C LEU A 170 5.12 13.62 20.55
N ALA A 171 5.85 13.17 19.53
CA ALA A 171 7.11 12.44 19.71
C ALA A 171 8.26 13.32 20.24
N SER A 172 8.26 14.62 19.95
CA SER A 172 9.22 15.57 20.52
C SER A 172 8.84 16.09 21.91
N GLY A 173 7.55 15.96 22.28
CA GLY A 173 6.99 16.47 23.52
C GLY A 173 6.57 15.38 24.51
N ARG A 174 5.25 15.13 24.60
CA ARG A 174 4.66 14.27 25.63
C ARG A 174 5.06 12.79 25.57
N LEU A 175 5.34 12.29 24.39
CA LEU A 175 5.66 10.87 24.16
C LEU A 175 7.16 10.66 24.00
N ARG A 176 7.97 11.71 24.14
CA ARG A 176 9.43 11.65 24.00
C ARG A 176 10.05 10.75 25.04
N GLU A 177 11.01 9.94 24.63
CA GLU A 177 11.83 9.13 25.51
C GLU A 177 12.63 10.04 26.50
N PRO A 178 12.49 9.84 27.82
CA PRO A 178 13.20 10.64 28.81
C PRO A 178 14.72 10.55 28.64
N GLY A 179 15.41 11.70 28.72
CA GLY A 179 16.87 11.74 28.64
C GLY A 179 17.48 11.61 27.23
N GLN A 180 16.66 11.51 26.18
CA GLN A 180 17.15 11.42 24.80
C GLN A 180 17.05 12.77 24.07
N PHE A 181 18.06 13.06 23.23
CA PHE A 181 18.05 14.24 22.35
C PHE A 181 17.26 14.01 21.06
N LEU A 182 17.20 12.77 20.58
CA LEU A 182 16.48 12.41 19.35
C LEU A 182 14.97 12.46 19.57
N THR A 183 14.25 12.90 18.54
CA THR A 183 12.77 12.86 18.52
C THR A 183 12.32 11.43 18.29
N ARG A 184 11.96 10.75 19.37
CA ARG A 184 11.44 9.37 19.34
C ARG A 184 10.64 9.09 20.62
N THR A 185 9.74 8.14 20.55
CA THR A 185 9.02 7.65 21.74
C THR A 185 9.89 6.70 22.55
N SER A 186 9.51 6.49 23.82
CA SER A 186 10.05 5.37 24.59
C SER A 186 9.83 4.04 23.85
N GLU A 187 10.70 3.08 24.14
CA GLU A 187 10.57 1.73 23.62
C GLU A 187 9.33 1.05 24.23
N ILE A 188 8.59 0.31 23.41
CA ILE A 188 7.43 -0.46 23.88
C ILE A 188 7.87 -1.59 24.82
N SER A 189 6.97 -2.01 25.71
CA SER A 189 7.24 -3.15 26.60
C SER A 189 7.48 -4.44 25.80
N GLU A 190 8.23 -5.37 26.39
CA GLU A 190 8.54 -6.65 25.72
C GLU A 190 7.27 -7.45 25.39
N GLU A 191 6.26 -7.36 26.23
CA GLU A 191 4.96 -8.01 26.06
C GLU A 191 4.17 -7.46 24.87
N ALA A 192 4.47 -6.22 24.44
CA ALA A 192 3.86 -5.61 23.27
C ALA A 192 4.56 -5.98 21.96
N ARG A 193 5.72 -6.60 22.00
CA ARG A 193 6.49 -6.93 20.80
C ARG A 193 5.88 -8.13 20.08
N LEU A 194 5.75 -7.99 18.77
CA LEU A 194 5.34 -9.10 17.92
C LEU A 194 6.44 -10.17 17.87
N PRO A 195 6.12 -11.44 18.11
CA PRO A 195 7.12 -12.50 18.12
C PRO A 195 7.68 -12.77 16.72
N PHE A 196 8.91 -13.30 16.70
CA PHE A 196 9.50 -13.87 15.48
C PHE A 196 9.41 -15.41 15.55
N PHE A 197 9.15 -16.05 14.42
CA PHE A 197 9.25 -17.50 14.24
C PHE A 197 10.61 -17.82 13.59
N GLY A 198 11.64 -18.01 14.40
CA GLY A 198 13.01 -18.04 13.93
C GLY A 198 13.40 -16.69 13.32
N SER A 199 13.80 -16.67 12.06
CA SER A 199 14.12 -15.43 11.32
C SER A 199 12.90 -14.71 10.75
N PHE A 200 11.69 -15.28 10.80
CA PHE A 200 10.51 -14.77 10.12
C PHE A 200 9.63 -13.93 11.05
N PRO A 201 9.27 -12.69 10.68
CA PRO A 201 8.39 -11.84 11.49
C PRO A 201 6.93 -12.35 11.44
N SER A 202 6.29 -12.48 12.61
CA SER A 202 4.87 -12.88 12.70
C SER A 202 3.94 -11.89 12.01
N GLY A 203 4.32 -10.61 11.97
CA GLY A 203 3.58 -9.56 11.26
C GLY A 203 3.40 -9.85 9.77
N PHE A 204 4.36 -10.54 9.12
CA PHE A 204 4.24 -10.91 7.71
C PHE A 204 3.11 -11.93 7.50
N PHE A 205 3.02 -12.94 8.34
CA PHE A 205 1.93 -13.94 8.24
C PHE A 205 0.57 -13.29 8.48
N PHE A 206 0.49 -12.33 9.41
CA PHE A 206 -0.72 -11.54 9.60
C PHE A 206 -1.07 -10.71 8.37
N ALA A 207 -0.09 -10.04 7.74
CA ALA A 207 -0.31 -9.26 6.52
C ALA A 207 -0.79 -10.13 5.34
N VAL A 208 -0.21 -11.34 5.18
CA VAL A 208 -0.67 -12.32 4.17
C VAL A 208 -2.09 -12.79 4.47
N PHE A 209 -2.39 -13.14 5.72
CA PHE A 209 -3.74 -13.52 6.14
C PHE A 209 -4.75 -12.41 5.83
N LEU A 210 -4.42 -11.17 6.16
CA LEU A 210 -5.28 -10.02 5.87
C LEU A 210 -5.45 -9.81 4.36
N GLY A 211 -4.39 -10.04 3.55
CA GLY A 211 -4.46 -10.00 2.09
C GLY A 211 -5.44 -11.02 1.53
N VAL A 212 -5.39 -12.26 2.01
CA VAL A 212 -6.34 -13.33 1.64
C VAL A 212 -7.75 -13.00 2.13
N PHE A 213 -7.89 -12.47 3.35
CA PHE A 213 -9.17 -12.06 3.91
C PHE A 213 -9.81 -10.94 3.10
N ILE A 214 -9.06 -9.90 2.74
CA ILE A 214 -9.56 -8.79 1.89
C ILE A 214 -9.93 -9.31 0.49
N TRP A 215 -9.15 -10.21 -0.07
CA TRP A 215 -9.50 -10.85 -1.35
C TRP A 215 -10.85 -11.58 -1.25
N TRP A 216 -11.06 -12.33 -0.16
CA TRP A 216 -12.32 -13.02 0.09
C TRP A 216 -13.47 -12.03 0.30
N VAL A 217 -13.28 -10.97 1.11
CA VAL A 217 -14.28 -9.93 1.36
C VAL A 217 -14.69 -9.26 0.05
N LEU A 218 -13.73 -8.81 -0.75
CA LEU A 218 -14.02 -8.11 -2.00
C LEU A 218 -14.68 -9.01 -3.05
N GLY A 219 -14.31 -10.30 -3.11
CA GLY A 219 -14.81 -11.21 -4.13
C GLY A 219 -16.06 -12.00 -3.75
N ARG A 220 -16.39 -12.12 -2.46
CA ARG A 220 -17.41 -13.08 -1.97
C ARG A 220 -18.45 -12.48 -1.03
N THR A 221 -18.35 -11.19 -0.65
CA THR A 221 -19.31 -10.58 0.27
C THR A 221 -20.12 -9.46 -0.37
N THR A 222 -21.27 -9.15 0.23
CA THR A 222 -22.13 -8.02 -0.18
C THR A 222 -21.43 -6.67 -0.02
N SER A 223 -20.54 -6.54 0.98
CA SER A 223 -19.74 -5.34 1.20
C SER A 223 -18.74 -5.12 0.06
N GLY A 224 -18.05 -6.19 -0.36
CA GLY A 224 -17.14 -6.15 -1.51
C GLY A 224 -17.88 -5.81 -2.80
N PHE A 225 -19.02 -6.44 -3.04
CA PHE A 225 -19.88 -6.13 -4.19
C PHE A 225 -20.30 -4.65 -4.22
N ARG A 226 -20.71 -4.07 -3.07
CA ARG A 226 -21.07 -2.63 -2.97
C ARG A 226 -19.87 -1.75 -3.29
N ILE A 227 -18.69 -2.05 -2.73
CA ILE A 227 -17.45 -1.30 -2.96
C ILE A 227 -17.10 -1.31 -4.46
N GLU A 228 -17.07 -2.46 -5.10
CA GLU A 228 -16.75 -2.57 -6.53
C GLU A 228 -17.80 -1.91 -7.43
N THR A 229 -19.09 -2.05 -7.12
CA THR A 229 -20.17 -1.44 -7.91
C THR A 229 -20.09 0.08 -7.84
N VAL A 230 -19.87 0.66 -6.65
CA VAL A 230 -19.67 2.11 -6.47
C VAL A 230 -18.41 2.59 -7.18
N GLY A 231 -17.35 1.81 -7.14
CA GLY A 231 -16.09 2.14 -7.83
C GLY A 231 -16.21 2.15 -9.34
N ARG A 232 -16.99 1.22 -9.91
CA ARG A 232 -17.20 1.14 -11.36
C ARG A 232 -18.16 2.22 -11.88
N ASN A 233 -19.30 2.41 -11.23
CA ASN A 233 -20.27 3.42 -11.62
C ASN A 233 -21.17 3.81 -10.44
N ARG A 234 -20.96 5.01 -9.90
CA ARG A 234 -21.71 5.55 -8.77
C ARG A 234 -23.19 5.76 -9.07
N HIS A 235 -23.53 6.16 -10.30
CA HIS A 235 -24.92 6.36 -10.71
C HIS A 235 -25.67 5.03 -10.80
N ALA A 236 -25.08 4.03 -11.45
CA ALA A 236 -25.66 2.70 -11.52
C ALA A 236 -25.82 2.07 -10.12
N ALA A 237 -24.85 2.23 -9.23
CA ALA A 237 -24.93 1.80 -7.84
C ALA A 237 -26.11 2.45 -7.10
N TRP A 238 -26.30 3.75 -7.30
CA TRP A 238 -27.42 4.49 -6.67
C TRP A 238 -28.77 3.99 -7.18
N TYR A 239 -28.95 3.81 -8.50
CA TYR A 239 -30.17 3.26 -9.09
C TYR A 239 -30.46 1.83 -8.60
N SER A 240 -29.42 1.05 -8.28
CA SER A 240 -29.56 -0.30 -7.71
C SER A 240 -29.81 -0.30 -6.19
N GLY A 241 -30.07 0.86 -5.57
CA GLY A 241 -30.35 0.98 -4.13
C GLY A 241 -29.13 0.88 -3.22
N ILE A 242 -27.90 0.92 -3.76
CA ILE A 242 -26.68 0.89 -2.95
C ILE A 242 -26.45 2.26 -2.30
N PRO A 243 -26.22 2.33 -0.97
CA PRO A 243 -26.01 3.59 -0.26
C PRO A 243 -24.61 4.15 -0.56
N VAL A 244 -24.45 4.82 -1.70
CA VAL A 244 -23.15 5.27 -2.26
C VAL A 244 -22.33 6.06 -1.22
N LYS A 245 -22.92 7.05 -0.52
CA LYS A 245 -22.20 7.85 0.47
C LYS A 245 -21.62 7.00 1.61
N ARG A 246 -22.41 6.08 2.16
CA ARG A 246 -21.96 5.17 3.23
C ARG A 246 -20.87 4.21 2.71
N THR A 247 -20.99 3.72 1.48
CA THR A 247 -20.00 2.83 0.87
C THR A 247 -18.67 3.55 0.64
N VAL A 248 -18.69 4.82 0.20
CA VAL A 248 -17.47 5.63 0.05
C VAL A 248 -16.77 5.83 1.41
N VAL A 249 -17.52 6.20 2.45
CA VAL A 249 -16.94 6.39 3.80
C VAL A 249 -16.40 5.07 4.34
N SER A 250 -17.16 3.98 4.25
CA SER A 250 -16.71 2.67 4.75
C SER A 250 -15.46 2.16 4.02
N ALA A 251 -15.37 2.34 2.71
CA ALA A 251 -14.17 1.97 1.94
C ALA A 251 -12.92 2.75 2.40
N MET A 252 -13.06 4.07 2.64
CA MET A 252 -11.98 4.88 3.18
C MET A 252 -11.58 4.46 4.60
N VAL A 253 -12.56 4.21 5.47
CA VAL A 253 -12.33 3.73 6.85
C VAL A 253 -11.59 2.39 6.86
N ILE A 254 -12.02 1.42 6.04
CA ILE A 254 -11.35 0.12 5.91
C ILE A 254 -9.93 0.31 5.38
N SER A 255 -9.76 1.14 4.34
CA SER A 255 -8.44 1.46 3.78
C SER A 255 -7.53 2.06 4.86
N GLY A 256 -8.02 3.02 5.64
CA GLY A 256 -7.26 3.63 6.73
C GLY A 256 -6.96 2.68 7.89
N ALA A 257 -7.89 1.78 8.23
CA ALA A 257 -7.65 0.75 9.24
C ALA A 257 -6.50 -0.19 8.82
N ILE A 258 -6.46 -0.61 7.56
CA ILE A 258 -5.40 -1.47 7.03
C ILE A 258 -4.05 -0.73 7.01
N ALA A 259 -4.02 0.56 6.61
CA ALA A 259 -2.81 1.36 6.65
C ALA A 259 -2.32 1.57 8.09
N GLY A 260 -3.23 1.88 9.04
CA GLY A 260 -2.91 2.02 10.46
C GLY A 260 -2.38 0.71 11.07
N LEU A 261 -2.94 -0.45 10.70
CA LEU A 261 -2.38 -1.76 11.03
C LEU A 261 -0.96 -1.93 10.50
N GLY A 262 -0.69 -1.44 9.28
CA GLY A 262 0.66 -1.46 8.70
C GLY A 262 1.66 -0.72 9.58
N GLY A 263 1.31 0.48 10.04
CA GLY A 263 2.13 1.25 10.97
C GLY A 263 2.27 0.60 12.35
N ALA A 264 1.18 0.05 12.88
CA ALA A 264 1.19 -0.63 14.15
C ALA A 264 2.10 -1.87 14.13
N ILE A 265 2.01 -2.70 13.08
CA ILE A 265 2.85 -3.91 12.95
C ILE A 265 4.31 -3.54 12.74
N GLU A 266 4.61 -2.48 11.98
CA GLU A 266 5.97 -1.94 11.85
C GLU A 266 6.53 -1.57 13.22
N THR A 267 5.76 -0.83 14.03
CA THR A 267 6.16 -0.40 15.35
C THR A 267 6.31 -1.56 16.33
N LEU A 268 5.33 -2.46 16.40
CA LEU A 268 5.35 -3.56 17.38
C LEU A 268 6.29 -4.71 16.98
N GLY A 269 6.62 -4.85 15.70
CA GLY A 269 7.39 -5.98 15.18
C GLY A 269 8.81 -5.66 14.72
N ILE A 270 9.14 -4.39 14.45
CA ILE A 270 10.41 -4.05 13.79
C ILE A 270 11.13 -2.91 14.52
N THR A 271 10.48 -1.76 14.71
CA THR A 271 11.12 -0.57 15.25
C THR A 271 11.07 -0.48 16.77
N TYR A 272 10.09 -1.12 17.39
CA TYR A 272 9.81 -1.13 18.83
C TYR A 272 9.60 0.26 19.44
N ARG A 273 9.49 1.29 18.61
CA ARG A 273 9.22 2.67 18.97
C ARG A 273 8.76 3.45 17.75
N TYR A 274 8.21 4.62 17.96
CA TYR A 274 7.93 5.54 16.87
C TYR A 274 9.09 6.52 16.69
N GLU A 275 9.60 6.61 15.47
CA GLU A 275 10.62 7.57 15.03
C GLU A 275 10.13 8.29 13.77
N PRO A 276 10.00 9.63 13.76
CA PRO A 276 9.43 10.36 12.63
C PRO A 276 10.10 10.09 11.28
N ALA A 277 11.42 9.97 11.28
CA ALA A 277 12.20 9.78 10.05
C ALA A 277 12.21 8.35 9.49
N PHE A 278 11.78 7.35 10.28
CA PHE A 278 11.97 5.94 9.92
C PHE A 278 10.89 5.41 8.94
N ASN A 279 9.70 5.98 8.98
CA ASN A 279 8.54 5.49 8.23
C ASN A 279 8.15 6.39 7.04
N LEU A 280 9.06 7.29 6.62
CA LEU A 280 8.81 8.17 5.50
C LEU A 280 8.70 7.37 4.19
N GLY A 281 7.58 7.56 3.48
CA GLY A 281 7.39 7.00 2.15
C GLY A 281 6.68 5.65 2.09
N LEU A 282 6.60 4.85 3.16
CA LEU A 282 5.99 3.51 3.14
C LEU A 282 4.54 3.52 2.62
N GLY A 283 3.75 4.52 3.00
CA GLY A 283 2.38 4.66 2.51
C GLY A 283 2.30 5.03 1.03
N PHE A 284 3.25 5.80 0.53
CA PHE A 284 3.35 6.15 -0.89
C PHE A 284 3.78 4.96 -1.73
N ASP A 285 4.72 4.13 -1.23
CA ASP A 285 5.12 2.89 -1.89
C ASP A 285 3.95 1.92 -2.03
N GLY A 286 2.99 1.99 -1.10
CA GLY A 286 1.73 1.26 -1.19
C GLY A 286 1.00 1.49 -2.52
N ILE A 287 1.11 2.68 -3.11
CA ILE A 287 0.53 2.99 -4.44
C ILE A 287 1.24 2.17 -5.52
N THR A 288 2.57 2.20 -5.52
CA THR A 288 3.39 1.44 -6.48
C THR A 288 3.10 -0.06 -6.39
N ILE A 289 3.03 -0.58 -5.16
CA ILE A 289 2.78 -1.99 -4.89
C ILE A 289 1.34 -2.38 -5.27
N ALA A 290 0.34 -1.54 -4.98
CA ALA A 290 -1.03 -1.78 -5.39
C ALA A 290 -1.17 -1.85 -6.92
N LEU A 291 -0.50 -0.96 -7.66
CA LEU A 291 -0.50 -0.95 -9.11
C LEU A 291 0.31 -2.11 -9.69
N LEU A 292 1.48 -2.43 -9.12
CA LEU A 292 2.28 -3.60 -9.47
C LEU A 292 1.49 -4.90 -9.29
N GLY A 293 0.75 -5.01 -8.16
CA GLY A 293 -0.18 -6.11 -7.88
C GLY A 293 -1.51 -6.02 -8.65
N ARG A 294 -1.67 -5.03 -9.57
CA ARG A 294 -2.87 -4.81 -10.39
C ARG A 294 -4.15 -4.61 -9.56
N VAL A 295 -4.02 -3.96 -8.43
CA VAL A 295 -5.13 -3.72 -7.47
C VAL A 295 -5.80 -5.03 -7.02
N HIS A 296 -5.06 -6.16 -7.09
CA HIS A 296 -5.51 -7.47 -6.66
C HIS A 296 -4.86 -7.84 -5.33
N PRO A 297 -5.63 -8.11 -4.24
CA PRO A 297 -5.05 -8.30 -2.91
C PRO A 297 -3.95 -9.36 -2.84
N ILE A 298 -4.12 -10.50 -3.54
CA ILE A 298 -3.09 -11.56 -3.57
C ILE A 298 -1.88 -11.14 -4.43
N GLY A 299 -2.10 -10.35 -5.49
CA GLY A 299 -1.01 -9.86 -6.35
C GLY A 299 -0.12 -8.82 -5.68
N ILE A 300 -0.60 -8.15 -4.65
CA ILE A 300 0.15 -7.18 -3.84
C ILE A 300 1.27 -7.87 -3.06
N ILE A 301 1.05 -9.10 -2.59
CA ILE A 301 2.01 -9.82 -1.75
C ILE A 301 3.37 -10.02 -2.45
N PRO A 302 3.45 -10.64 -3.65
CA PRO A 302 4.73 -10.79 -4.33
C PRO A 302 5.35 -9.44 -4.74
N GLY A 303 4.55 -8.43 -5.08
CA GLY A 303 5.05 -7.08 -5.34
C GLY A 303 5.72 -6.46 -4.12
N ALA A 304 5.11 -6.59 -2.95
CA ALA A 304 5.67 -6.12 -1.69
C ALA A 304 6.94 -6.88 -1.27
N ILE A 305 7.01 -8.19 -1.52
CA ILE A 305 8.21 -8.99 -1.25
C ILE A 305 9.36 -8.54 -2.16
N LEU A 306 9.11 -8.27 -3.43
CA LEU A 306 10.12 -7.75 -4.35
C LEU A 306 10.68 -6.41 -3.86
N ILE A 307 9.81 -5.45 -3.58
CA ILE A 307 10.22 -4.12 -3.11
C ILE A 307 10.89 -4.21 -1.73
N GLY A 308 10.33 -5.02 -0.81
CA GLY A 308 10.93 -5.29 0.50
C GLY A 308 12.34 -5.87 0.39
N GLY A 309 12.56 -6.81 -0.56
CA GLY A 309 13.88 -7.37 -0.86
C GLY A 309 14.85 -6.34 -1.42
N MET A 310 14.39 -5.47 -2.32
CA MET A 310 15.22 -4.37 -2.83
C MET A 310 15.65 -3.42 -1.70
N ARG A 311 14.73 -3.09 -0.78
CA ARG A 311 15.05 -2.27 0.40
C ARG A 311 15.96 -2.97 1.41
N ALA A 312 15.78 -4.28 1.59
CA ALA A 312 16.63 -5.09 2.47
C ALA A 312 18.07 -5.18 1.95
N GLY A 313 18.23 -5.33 0.62
CA GLY A 313 19.54 -5.45 -0.02
C GLY A 313 20.26 -4.12 -0.30
N ALA A 314 19.58 -2.97 -0.16
CA ALA A 314 20.11 -1.66 -0.53
C ALA A 314 21.43 -1.31 0.19
N ALA A 315 21.51 -1.56 1.50
CA ALA A 315 22.71 -1.28 2.29
C ALA A 315 23.91 -2.16 1.85
N THR A 316 23.69 -3.43 1.56
CA THR A 316 24.73 -4.34 1.06
C THR A 316 25.17 -3.94 -0.35
N MET A 317 24.23 -3.53 -1.22
CA MET A 317 24.55 -2.99 -2.54
C MET A 317 25.43 -1.74 -2.44
N GLN A 318 25.16 -0.84 -1.50
CA GLN A 318 26.00 0.35 -1.24
C GLN A 318 27.40 -0.06 -0.81
N PHE A 319 27.51 -1.00 0.13
CA PHE A 319 28.79 -1.43 0.68
C PHE A 319 29.68 -2.13 -0.37
N ASP A 320 29.09 -3.05 -1.16
CA ASP A 320 29.84 -3.88 -2.10
C ASP A 320 30.11 -3.20 -3.44
N ALA A 321 29.16 -2.39 -3.93
CA ALA A 321 29.22 -1.79 -5.26
C ALA A 321 29.36 -0.26 -5.27
N GLY A 322 29.33 0.39 -4.11
CA GLY A 322 29.38 1.85 -3.98
C GLY A 322 28.14 2.57 -4.51
N VAL A 323 27.05 1.82 -4.80
CA VAL A 323 25.80 2.37 -5.35
C VAL A 323 24.98 2.95 -4.21
N ALA A 324 24.56 4.22 -4.33
CA ALA A 324 23.74 4.87 -3.31
C ALA A 324 22.38 4.15 -3.12
N PRO A 325 21.90 3.97 -1.86
CA PRO A 325 20.63 3.29 -1.56
C PRO A 325 19.42 3.91 -2.25
N GLU A 326 19.45 5.21 -2.56
CA GLU A 326 18.42 5.98 -3.27
C GLU A 326 18.16 5.45 -4.69
N ILE A 327 19.09 4.67 -5.24
CA ILE A 327 18.85 3.93 -6.50
C ILE A 327 17.67 2.97 -6.38
N VAL A 328 17.40 2.42 -5.19
CA VAL A 328 16.23 1.57 -4.96
C VAL A 328 14.94 2.40 -5.10
N ASP A 329 14.91 3.62 -4.58
CA ASP A 329 13.74 4.51 -4.73
C ASP A 329 13.54 4.92 -6.20
N LEU A 330 14.64 5.16 -6.92
CA LEU A 330 14.60 5.40 -8.37
C LEU A 330 14.06 4.17 -9.13
N LEU A 331 14.52 2.97 -8.79
CA LEU A 331 14.00 1.74 -9.38
C LEU A 331 12.51 1.56 -9.13
N MET A 332 12.03 1.86 -7.91
CA MET A 332 10.59 1.85 -7.59
C MET A 332 9.81 2.86 -8.44
N ALA A 333 10.33 4.07 -8.63
CA ALA A 333 9.71 5.08 -9.49
C ALA A 333 9.65 4.61 -10.96
N LEU A 334 10.70 3.97 -11.46
CA LEU A 334 10.73 3.38 -12.80
C LEU A 334 9.72 2.21 -12.93
N ILE A 335 9.63 1.35 -11.93
CA ILE A 335 8.62 0.27 -11.89
C ILE A 335 7.22 0.85 -11.99
N LEU A 336 6.92 1.88 -11.18
CA LEU A 336 5.63 2.57 -11.22
C LEU A 336 5.35 3.15 -12.61
N LEU A 337 6.31 3.83 -13.21
CA LEU A 337 6.21 4.41 -14.55
C LEU A 337 5.88 3.34 -15.59
N PHE A 338 6.64 2.25 -15.63
CA PHE A 338 6.47 1.20 -16.63
C PHE A 338 5.22 0.33 -16.41
N VAL A 339 4.79 0.14 -15.16
CA VAL A 339 3.51 -0.54 -14.86
C VAL A 339 2.32 0.30 -15.32
N THR A 340 2.40 1.62 -15.21
CA THR A 340 1.31 2.52 -15.62
C THR A 340 1.32 2.86 -17.10
N ALA A 341 2.43 2.77 -17.80
CA ALA A 341 2.57 3.11 -19.22
C ALA A 341 1.54 2.41 -20.14
N PRO A 342 1.27 1.10 -20.04
CA PRO A 342 0.25 0.43 -20.86
C PRO A 342 -1.18 0.95 -20.60
N LEU A 343 -1.46 1.47 -19.41
CA LEU A 343 -2.75 2.09 -19.09
C LEU A 343 -2.89 3.43 -19.82
N ILE A 344 -1.82 4.20 -19.86
CA ILE A 344 -1.74 5.50 -20.54
C ILE A 344 -1.98 5.32 -22.05
N THR A 345 -1.29 4.38 -22.69
CA THR A 345 -1.44 4.14 -24.13
C THR A 345 -2.84 3.67 -24.52
N ARG A 346 -3.51 2.86 -23.69
CA ARG A 346 -4.92 2.48 -23.90
C ARG A 346 -5.87 3.66 -23.77
N PHE A 347 -5.61 4.58 -22.85
CA PHE A 347 -6.42 5.78 -22.67
C PHE A 347 -6.36 6.68 -23.93
N PHE A 348 -5.18 6.94 -24.47
CA PHE A 348 -5.02 7.74 -25.69
C PHE A 348 -5.64 7.08 -26.93
N LYS A 349 -5.49 5.75 -27.08
CA LYS A 349 -6.09 5.01 -28.20
C LYS A 349 -7.62 5.03 -28.15
N ASN A 350 -8.23 4.98 -26.96
CA ASN A 350 -9.69 5.05 -26.80
C ASN A 350 -10.24 6.47 -27.00
N SER A 351 -9.46 7.50 -26.65
CA SER A 351 -9.81 8.90 -26.89
C SER A 351 -9.77 9.25 -28.38
N SER A 352 -8.77 8.74 -29.11
CA SER A 352 -8.64 8.92 -30.55
C SER A 352 -9.81 8.27 -31.32
N ASN A 353 -10.32 7.12 -30.90
CA ASN A 353 -11.47 6.47 -31.53
C ASN A 353 -12.81 7.20 -31.28
N LYS A 354 -12.94 7.93 -30.18
CA LYS A 354 -14.17 8.72 -29.92
C LYS A 354 -14.24 10.02 -30.71
N SER A 355 -13.11 10.59 -31.13
CA SER A 355 -13.08 11.80 -31.93
C SER A 355 -13.41 11.58 -33.41
N MET A 356 -13.34 10.34 -33.91
CA MET A 356 -13.69 10.02 -35.32
C MET A 356 -15.17 9.70 -35.55
N THR A 357 -15.97 9.51 -34.50
CA THR A 357 -17.41 9.16 -34.65
C THR A 357 -18.37 10.32 -34.36
N SER A 358 -17.88 11.50 -34.01
CA SER A 358 -18.71 12.69 -33.74
C SER A 358 -18.73 13.75 -34.87
N GLY A 359 -18.29 13.38 -36.06
CA GLY A 359 -18.39 14.23 -37.23
C GLY A 359 -19.32 13.62 -38.27
N TRP A 360 -20.42 14.34 -38.57
CA TRP A 360 -21.36 14.14 -39.68
C TRP A 360 -22.55 13.20 -39.39
N GLY A 361 -23.63 13.83 -39.10
CA GLY A 361 -24.98 13.28 -39.14
C GLY A 361 -25.99 14.34 -38.67
N ASN A 362 -26.61 15.03 -39.61
CA ASN A 362 -27.75 15.93 -39.45
C ASN A 362 -28.91 15.28 -38.72
#